data_cb52105ec378738bfd4a45a2a8890e24
#
_entry.id   cb52105ec378738bfd4a45a2a8890e24
#
_cell.length_a   1.000
_cell.length_b   1.000
_cell.length_c   1.000
_cell.angle_alpha   90.00
_cell.angle_beta   90.00
_cell.angle_gamma   90.00
#
_symmetry.space_group_name_H-M   'P 1'
#
loop_
_entity.id
_entity.type
_entity.pdbx_description
1 polymer ?
#
loop_
_entity_poly.entity_id
_entity_poly.type
_entity_poly.pdbx_seq_one_letter_code
_entity_poly.pdbx_strand_id
1 'polypeptide(L)'
;IYFIDITDHTNDELKKVIMNYYYKEKIEYVFYDTLKTDIDNIGNGEELKKTATILSNLAQNFDMYIGSTLQLAETSTDPINLSVNDMAVSRTVKEVLDTLCLFKPIHTENLGNYQYSLNETDEEVYELEKFKDPDVRYYSCVVDKNRAGAKPKLLFRLNLAYNRWEELGYLRLKQQNAHTSIKD
;
A
#
# COMPACT_ATOMS: atom_id res chain seq x y z
N ILE A 1 -4.64 -6.46 22.45
CA ILE A 1 -4.98 -6.71 21.02
C ILE A 1 -6.13 -7.66 20.97
N TYR A 2 -7.16 -7.36 20.19
CA TYR A 2 -8.34 -8.18 19.96
C TYR A 2 -8.31 -8.67 18.52
N PHE A 3 -8.53 -9.97 18.32
CA PHE A 3 -8.71 -10.55 16.99
C PHE A 3 -10.18 -10.92 16.85
N ILE A 4 -10.85 -10.39 15.85
CA ILE A 4 -12.28 -10.58 15.63
C ILE A 4 -12.46 -11.10 14.22
N ASP A 5 -12.99 -12.32 14.14
CA ASP A 5 -13.39 -12.88 12.85
C ASP A 5 -14.74 -12.28 12.45
N ILE A 6 -14.74 -11.56 11.35
CA ILE A 6 -15.94 -11.01 10.70
C ILE A 6 -15.92 -11.52 9.25
N THR A 7 -16.47 -12.70 9.06
CA THR A 7 -16.77 -13.22 7.73
C THR A 7 -18.15 -12.72 7.35
N ASP A 8 -18.45 -12.42 6.12
CA ASP A 8 -19.78 -12.10 5.61
C ASP A 8 -20.64 -11.19 6.52
N HIS A 9 -20.30 -9.92 6.56
CA HIS A 9 -20.99 -8.92 7.39
C HIS A 9 -21.56 -7.78 6.54
N THR A 10 -22.58 -7.12 7.08
CA THR A 10 -23.05 -5.83 6.58
C THR A 10 -22.18 -4.68 7.10
N ASN A 11 -22.25 -3.55 6.42
CA ASN A 11 -21.59 -2.32 6.88
C ASN A 11 -22.07 -1.86 8.26
N ASP A 12 -23.35 -2.11 8.59
CA ASP A 12 -23.90 -1.79 9.90
C ASP A 12 -23.34 -2.70 11.00
N GLU A 13 -23.11 -3.98 10.72
CA GLU A 13 -22.49 -4.90 11.67
C GLU A 13 -21.03 -4.53 11.91
N LEU A 14 -20.26 -4.25 10.85
CA LEU A 14 -18.87 -3.78 10.97
C LEU A 14 -18.80 -2.53 11.86
N LYS A 15 -19.66 -1.53 11.60
CA LYS A 15 -19.76 -0.33 12.42
C LYS A 15 -20.06 -0.63 13.89
N LYS A 16 -21.05 -1.49 14.16
CA LYS A 16 -21.44 -1.88 15.53
C LYS A 16 -20.30 -2.56 16.27
N VAL A 17 -19.55 -3.45 15.60
CA VAL A 17 -18.39 -4.12 16.20
C VAL A 17 -17.33 -3.10 16.59
N ILE A 18 -16.91 -2.22 15.68
CA ILE A 18 -15.88 -1.20 15.95
C ILE A 18 -16.33 -0.30 17.11
N MET A 19 -17.55 0.21 17.08
CA MET A 19 -18.09 1.08 18.13
C MET A 19 -18.17 0.38 19.48
N ASN A 20 -18.57 -0.91 19.52
CA ASN A 20 -18.63 -1.68 20.76
C ASN A 20 -17.24 -1.76 21.44
N TYR A 21 -16.18 -2.06 20.67
CA TYR A 21 -14.82 -2.09 21.20
C TYR A 21 -14.30 -0.69 21.55
N TYR A 22 -14.64 0.33 20.77
CA TYR A 22 -14.31 1.71 21.12
C TYR A 22 -14.88 2.10 22.49
N TYR A 23 -16.17 1.85 22.75
CA TYR A 23 -16.79 2.26 24.02
C TYR A 23 -16.34 1.39 25.21
N LYS A 24 -16.18 0.10 25.01
CA LYS A 24 -15.81 -0.82 26.12
C LYS A 24 -14.32 -0.83 26.41
N GLU A 25 -13.49 -0.88 25.37
CA GLU A 25 -12.07 -1.15 25.49
C GLU A 25 -11.18 0.07 25.17
N LYS A 26 -11.80 1.18 24.75
CA LYS A 26 -11.10 2.43 24.39
C LYS A 26 -10.04 2.22 23.33
N ILE A 27 -10.34 1.42 22.31
CA ILE A 27 -9.42 1.20 21.20
C ILE A 27 -9.18 2.49 20.42
N GLU A 28 -7.94 2.69 19.97
CA GLU A 28 -7.51 3.83 19.14
C GLU A 28 -7.09 3.37 17.73
N TYR A 29 -6.84 2.08 17.55
CA TYR A 29 -6.33 1.51 16.31
C TYR A 29 -7.20 0.33 15.87
N VAL A 30 -7.60 0.35 14.60
CA VAL A 30 -8.33 -0.72 13.95
C VAL A 30 -7.60 -1.12 12.67
N PHE A 31 -7.38 -2.42 12.47
CA PHE A 31 -6.93 -2.97 11.19
C PHE A 31 -8.02 -3.89 10.65
N TYR A 32 -8.57 -3.49 9.51
CA TYR A 32 -9.61 -4.24 8.83
C TYR A 32 -9.03 -4.93 7.59
N ASP A 33 -8.78 -6.22 7.71
CA ASP A 33 -8.14 -7.03 6.66
C ASP A 33 -9.15 -8.04 6.09
N THR A 34 -9.61 -7.82 4.92
CA THR A 34 -9.32 -6.81 3.90
C THR A 34 -10.57 -5.96 3.65
N LEU A 35 -10.43 -4.78 3.05
CA LEU A 35 -11.58 -3.94 2.68
C LEU A 35 -12.48 -4.68 1.69
N LYS A 36 -13.73 -4.92 2.09
CA LYS A 36 -14.74 -5.67 1.34
C LYS A 36 -15.96 -4.80 1.08
N THR A 37 -16.74 -5.21 0.10
CA THR A 37 -18.10 -4.71 -0.09
C THR A 37 -19.02 -5.29 0.98
N ASP A 38 -20.11 -4.59 1.25
CA ASP A 38 -21.23 -5.10 2.05
C ASP A 38 -21.75 -6.41 1.44
N ILE A 39 -22.08 -7.42 2.28
CA ILE A 39 -22.55 -8.73 1.82
C ILE A 39 -23.82 -8.62 0.96
N ASP A 40 -24.68 -7.65 1.26
CA ASP A 40 -25.93 -7.43 0.53
C ASP A 40 -25.71 -6.81 -0.88
N ASN A 41 -24.48 -6.38 -1.19
CA ASN A 41 -24.13 -5.60 -2.39
C ASN A 41 -22.83 -6.05 -3.06
N ILE A 42 -22.68 -7.34 -3.27
CA ILE A 42 -21.46 -7.93 -3.85
C ILE A 42 -21.24 -7.47 -5.30
N GLY A 43 -20.04 -6.94 -5.60
CA GLY A 43 -19.54 -6.77 -6.97
C GLY A 43 -19.59 -5.36 -7.55
N ASN A 44 -19.94 -4.32 -6.80
CA ASN A 44 -19.95 -2.95 -7.28
C ASN A 44 -18.83 -2.11 -6.60
N GLY A 45 -17.99 -1.42 -7.39
CA GLY A 45 -16.94 -0.54 -6.88
C GLY A 45 -17.45 0.64 -6.05
N GLU A 46 -18.67 1.09 -6.28
CA GLU A 46 -19.36 2.09 -5.48
C GLU A 46 -19.61 1.62 -4.04
N GLU A 47 -19.93 0.32 -3.86
CA GLU A 47 -20.18 -0.27 -2.55
C GLU A 47 -18.90 -0.34 -1.72
N LEU A 48 -17.76 -0.62 -2.34
CA LEU A 48 -16.47 -0.57 -1.65
C LEU A 48 -16.15 0.84 -1.14
N LYS A 49 -16.49 1.87 -1.93
CA LYS A 49 -16.37 3.26 -1.50
C LYS A 49 -17.27 3.56 -0.31
N LYS A 50 -18.49 2.99 -0.24
CA LYS A 50 -19.38 3.14 0.92
C LYS A 50 -18.75 2.58 2.18
N THR A 51 -18.21 1.35 2.13
CA THR A 51 -17.50 0.75 3.26
C THR A 51 -16.33 1.62 3.70
N ALA A 52 -15.48 2.05 2.76
CA ALA A 52 -14.35 2.94 3.05
C ALA A 52 -14.81 4.29 3.64
N THR A 53 -15.95 4.83 3.19
CA THR A 53 -16.53 6.08 3.72
C THR A 53 -16.99 5.90 5.17
N ILE A 54 -17.61 4.76 5.49
CA ILE A 54 -18.03 4.45 6.87
C ILE A 54 -16.81 4.37 7.79
N LEU A 55 -15.75 3.68 7.37
CA LEU A 55 -14.50 3.58 8.13
C LEU A 55 -13.85 4.96 8.31
N SER A 56 -13.78 5.78 7.26
CA SER A 56 -13.26 7.15 7.34
C SER A 56 -14.05 8.03 8.30
N ASN A 57 -15.40 7.93 8.28
CA ASN A 57 -16.26 8.66 9.21
C ASN A 57 -16.07 8.20 10.66
N LEU A 58 -15.87 6.89 10.89
CA LEU A 58 -15.57 6.38 12.23
C LEU A 58 -14.22 6.90 12.71
N ALA A 59 -13.19 6.87 11.88
CA ALA A 59 -11.87 7.40 12.19
C ALA A 59 -11.94 8.87 12.63
N GLN A 60 -12.64 9.70 11.86
CA GLN A 60 -12.78 11.14 12.13
C GLN A 60 -13.64 11.44 13.37
N ASN A 61 -14.80 10.76 13.51
CA ASN A 61 -15.75 11.07 14.60
C ASN A 61 -15.27 10.58 15.96
N PHE A 62 -14.42 9.57 16.00
CA PHE A 62 -13.95 8.92 17.23
C PHE A 62 -12.44 9.07 17.45
N ASP A 63 -11.77 9.89 16.62
CA ASP A 63 -10.32 10.12 16.70
C ASP A 63 -9.53 8.81 16.75
N MET A 64 -9.83 7.89 15.81
CA MET A 64 -9.22 6.58 15.69
C MET A 64 -8.36 6.50 14.41
N TYR A 65 -7.30 5.71 14.46
CA TYR A 65 -6.63 5.24 13.26
C TYR A 65 -7.31 3.97 12.71
N ILE A 66 -7.70 4.00 11.45
CA ILE A 66 -8.25 2.82 10.78
C ILE A 66 -7.43 2.51 9.54
N GLY A 67 -6.71 1.39 9.55
CA GLY A 67 -5.97 0.86 8.43
C GLY A 67 -6.71 -0.31 7.79
N SER A 68 -6.58 -0.45 6.47
CA SER A 68 -7.12 -1.61 5.74
C SER A 68 -6.24 -1.98 4.57
N THR A 69 -6.35 -3.22 4.12
CA THR A 69 -5.65 -3.75 2.96
C THR A 69 -6.58 -3.85 1.75
N LEU A 70 -6.01 -3.75 0.57
CA LEU A 70 -6.66 -3.97 -0.71
C LEU A 70 -5.71 -4.69 -1.66
N GLN A 71 -6.26 -5.55 -2.52
CA GLN A 71 -5.46 -6.26 -3.51
C GLN A 71 -5.19 -5.38 -4.73
N LEU A 72 -3.94 -5.41 -5.23
CA LEU A 72 -3.59 -4.87 -6.54
C LEU A 72 -4.08 -5.81 -7.65
N ALA A 73 -4.34 -5.25 -8.83
CA ALA A 73 -4.62 -6.04 -10.02
C ALA A 73 -3.37 -6.81 -10.46
N GLU A 74 -3.56 -8.03 -10.97
CA GLU A 74 -2.45 -8.87 -11.44
C GLU A 74 -1.67 -8.24 -12.61
N THR A 75 -2.36 -7.47 -13.46
CA THR A 75 -1.81 -6.80 -14.64
C THR A 75 -1.10 -5.48 -14.34
N SER A 76 -0.75 -5.24 -13.10
CA SER A 76 -0.19 -3.96 -12.73
C SER A 76 1.18 -3.72 -13.34
N THR A 77 1.41 -2.49 -13.62
CA THR A 77 2.56 -1.83 -14.21
C THR A 77 3.86 -1.99 -13.41
N ASP A 78 4.88 -1.31 -13.88
CA ASP A 78 6.17 -1.13 -13.25
C ASP A 78 6.05 -0.77 -11.75
N PRO A 79 6.80 -1.45 -10.85
CA PRO A 79 6.78 -1.23 -9.41
C PRO A 79 6.95 0.22 -8.95
N ILE A 80 7.65 1.06 -9.72
CA ILE A 80 7.86 2.47 -9.35
C ILE A 80 6.74 3.42 -9.83
N ASN A 81 5.89 2.96 -10.76
CA ASN A 81 4.83 3.76 -11.37
C ASN A 81 3.43 3.35 -10.93
N LEU A 82 3.33 2.68 -9.80
CA LEU A 82 2.04 2.28 -9.22
C LEU A 82 1.16 3.50 -8.94
N SER A 83 -0.12 3.32 -9.18
CA SER A 83 -1.15 4.32 -8.92
C SER A 83 -2.47 3.65 -8.50
N VAL A 84 -3.47 4.44 -8.13
CA VAL A 84 -4.82 3.94 -7.86
C VAL A 84 -5.42 3.13 -9.01
N ASN A 85 -4.93 3.34 -10.24
CA ASN A 85 -5.38 2.59 -11.43
C ASN A 85 -4.98 1.12 -11.41
N ASP A 86 -3.97 0.77 -10.61
CA ASP A 86 -3.47 -0.60 -10.44
C ASP A 86 -4.22 -1.37 -9.33
N MET A 87 -5.20 -0.75 -8.68
CA MET A 87 -6.06 -1.44 -7.72
C MET A 87 -7.04 -2.36 -8.45
N ALA A 88 -7.23 -3.57 -7.93
CA ALA A 88 -8.15 -4.57 -8.49
C ALA A 88 -9.62 -4.14 -8.41
N VAL A 89 -9.94 -3.16 -7.59
CA VAL A 89 -11.29 -2.69 -7.30
C VAL A 89 -11.39 -1.18 -7.54
N SER A 90 -12.43 -0.55 -7.10
CA SER A 90 -12.81 0.83 -7.42
C SER A 90 -11.73 1.89 -7.17
N ARG A 91 -11.41 2.66 -8.21
CA ARG A 91 -10.55 3.86 -8.14
C ARG A 91 -11.14 4.96 -7.24
N THR A 92 -12.46 4.96 -7.05
CA THR A 92 -13.19 5.97 -6.27
C THR A 92 -12.92 5.86 -4.77
N VAL A 93 -12.43 4.70 -4.29
CA VAL A 93 -12.02 4.53 -2.87
C VAL A 93 -10.94 5.54 -2.48
N LYS A 94 -10.02 5.87 -3.39
CA LYS A 94 -8.98 6.88 -3.13
C LYS A 94 -9.53 8.23 -2.66
N GLU A 95 -10.74 8.61 -3.07
CA GLU A 95 -11.31 9.91 -2.73
C GLU A 95 -11.50 10.08 -1.22
N VAL A 96 -11.84 9.01 -0.51
CA VAL A 96 -12.15 9.02 0.92
C VAL A 96 -10.97 8.68 1.84
N LEU A 97 -9.89 8.09 1.31
CA LEU A 97 -8.70 7.77 2.09
C LEU A 97 -7.88 9.02 2.41
N ASP A 98 -7.20 9.02 3.54
CA ASP A 98 -6.18 10.04 3.88
C ASP A 98 -4.82 9.66 3.31
N THR A 99 -4.48 8.39 3.39
CA THR A 99 -3.22 7.84 2.87
C THR A 99 -3.49 6.58 2.04
N LEU A 100 -2.78 6.43 0.92
CA LEU A 100 -2.77 5.23 0.09
C LEU A 100 -1.33 4.86 -0.23
N CYS A 101 -0.90 3.70 0.28
CA CYS A 101 0.39 3.10 -0.01
C CYS A 101 0.20 1.86 -0.87
N LEU A 102 0.91 1.78 -1.98
CA LEU A 102 0.85 0.67 -2.93
C LEU A 102 2.16 -0.11 -2.87
N PHE A 103 2.08 -1.39 -2.52
CA PHE A 103 3.25 -2.26 -2.38
C PHE A 103 3.30 -3.27 -3.53
N LYS A 104 4.48 -3.43 -4.14
CA LYS A 104 4.70 -4.44 -5.18
C LYS A 104 6.10 -5.04 -5.08
N PRO A 105 6.24 -6.38 -5.22
CA PRO A 105 7.56 -7.00 -5.31
C PRO A 105 8.30 -6.54 -6.57
N ILE A 106 9.62 -6.34 -6.45
CA ILE A 106 10.51 -6.11 -7.58
C ILE A 106 11.11 -7.45 -7.94
N HIS A 107 10.80 -7.96 -9.13
CA HIS A 107 11.30 -9.24 -9.61
C HIS A 107 12.80 -9.19 -9.91
N THR A 108 13.48 -10.32 -9.69
CA THR A 108 14.94 -10.43 -9.79
C THR A 108 15.49 -10.04 -11.17
N GLU A 109 14.76 -10.35 -12.23
CA GLU A 109 15.09 -9.99 -13.61
C GLU A 109 15.06 -8.48 -13.89
N ASN A 110 14.35 -7.72 -13.06
CA ASN A 110 14.15 -6.28 -13.23
C ASN A 110 15.05 -5.42 -12.33
N LEU A 111 15.83 -6.03 -11.43
CA LEU A 111 16.66 -5.27 -10.46
C LEU A 111 17.60 -4.27 -11.15
N GLY A 112 18.14 -4.62 -12.31
CA GLY A 112 19.01 -3.75 -13.09
C GLY A 112 18.38 -2.44 -13.57
N ASN A 113 17.06 -2.32 -13.54
CA ASN A 113 16.34 -1.12 -13.96
C ASN A 113 16.21 -0.08 -12.84
N TYR A 114 16.54 -0.46 -11.59
CA TYR A 114 16.31 0.35 -10.40
C TYR A 114 17.59 0.61 -9.63
N GLN A 115 17.57 1.69 -8.89
CA GLN A 115 18.54 2.13 -7.90
C GLN A 115 17.82 2.83 -6.76
N TYR A 116 18.49 3.10 -5.66
CA TYR A 116 17.91 3.86 -4.55
C TYR A 116 18.91 4.84 -3.96
N SER A 117 18.42 5.85 -3.27
CA SER A 117 19.21 6.81 -2.49
C SER A 117 18.70 6.84 -1.05
N LEU A 118 19.56 7.22 -0.10
CA LEU A 118 19.17 7.28 1.32
C LEU A 118 18.18 8.41 1.59
N ASN A 119 18.32 9.54 0.88
CA ASN A 119 17.36 10.64 0.94
C ASN A 119 16.86 11.00 -0.47
N GLU A 120 15.73 11.70 -0.54
CA GLU A 120 15.08 12.06 -1.80
C GLU A 120 15.96 12.92 -2.71
N THR A 121 16.81 13.78 -2.13
CA THR A 121 17.66 14.74 -2.83
C THR A 121 19.10 14.29 -3.05
N ASP A 122 19.48 13.10 -2.51
CA ASP A 122 20.85 12.62 -2.63
C ASP A 122 21.22 12.33 -4.09
N GLU A 123 22.43 12.75 -4.48
CA GLU A 123 23.04 12.37 -5.77
C GLU A 123 23.65 10.97 -5.70
N GLU A 124 24.06 10.54 -4.50
CA GLU A 124 24.59 9.20 -4.27
C GLU A 124 23.48 8.16 -4.37
N VAL A 125 23.71 7.15 -5.22
CA VAL A 125 22.73 6.09 -5.47
C VAL A 125 23.37 4.73 -5.33
N TYR A 126 22.57 3.78 -4.87
CA TYR A 126 22.97 2.40 -4.64
C TYR A 126 22.19 1.47 -5.59
N GLU A 127 22.89 0.45 -6.09
CA GLU A 127 22.28 -0.55 -6.97
C GLU A 127 21.56 -1.63 -6.16
N LEU A 128 20.53 -2.23 -6.77
CA LEU A 128 19.85 -3.38 -6.19
C LEU A 128 20.63 -4.65 -6.55
N GLU A 129 21.08 -5.36 -5.53
CA GLU A 129 21.82 -6.62 -5.69
C GLU A 129 20.87 -7.83 -5.57
N LYS A 130 21.21 -8.89 -6.28
CA LYS A 130 20.48 -10.15 -6.17
C LYS A 130 20.79 -10.84 -4.84
N PHE A 131 19.75 -11.15 -4.07
CA PHE A 131 19.89 -11.93 -2.84
C PHE A 131 20.20 -13.40 -3.13
N LYS A 132 21.05 -13.99 -2.29
CA LYS A 132 21.30 -15.44 -2.28
C LYS A 132 20.18 -16.21 -1.58
N ASP A 133 19.55 -15.57 -0.57
CA ASP A 133 18.45 -16.11 0.20
C ASP A 133 17.13 -15.93 -0.58
N PRO A 134 16.42 -17.00 -0.94
CA PRO A 134 15.17 -16.93 -1.68
C PRO A 134 14.02 -16.28 -0.90
N ASP A 135 14.13 -16.20 0.43
CA ASP A 135 13.15 -15.58 1.29
C ASP A 135 13.32 -14.05 1.38
N VAL A 136 14.42 -13.51 0.84
CA VAL A 136 14.66 -12.07 0.82
C VAL A 136 14.30 -11.48 -0.54
N ARG A 137 13.48 -10.44 -0.53
CA ARG A 137 12.98 -9.74 -1.73
C ARG A 137 12.96 -8.24 -1.53
N TYR A 138 13.03 -7.52 -2.65
CA TYR A 138 12.73 -6.09 -2.67
C TYR A 138 11.23 -5.85 -2.94
N TYR A 139 10.72 -4.82 -2.29
CA TYR A 139 9.38 -4.28 -2.53
C TYR A 139 9.47 -2.78 -2.75
N SER A 140 8.76 -2.30 -3.75
CA SER A 140 8.44 -0.88 -3.85
C SER A 140 7.27 -0.55 -2.94
N CYS A 141 7.28 0.65 -2.36
CA CYS A 141 6.14 1.28 -1.71
C CYS A 141 5.93 2.65 -2.36
N VAL A 142 4.88 2.79 -3.14
CA VAL A 142 4.51 4.06 -3.76
C VAL A 142 3.40 4.70 -2.94
N VAL A 143 3.66 5.85 -2.35
CA VAL A 143 2.64 6.64 -1.66
C VAL A 143 1.86 7.45 -2.70
N ASP A 144 0.76 6.89 -3.20
CA ASP A 144 -0.06 7.52 -4.25
C ASP A 144 -0.96 8.63 -3.71
N LYS A 145 -1.36 8.55 -2.45
CA LYS A 145 -2.08 9.62 -1.73
C LYS A 145 -1.52 9.82 -0.33
N ASN A 146 -1.33 11.06 0.06
CA ASN A 146 -1.03 11.48 1.42
C ASN A 146 -1.54 12.91 1.61
N ARG A 147 -2.61 13.07 2.40
CA ARG A 147 -3.18 14.40 2.67
C ARG A 147 -2.28 15.27 3.53
N ALA A 148 -1.45 14.64 4.37
CA ALA A 148 -0.63 15.34 5.37
C ALA A 148 0.80 15.65 4.91
N GLY A 149 1.25 15.12 3.74
CA GLY A 149 2.66 15.28 3.38
C GLY A 149 3.06 14.78 2.00
N ALA A 150 4.34 14.41 1.90
CA ALA A 150 4.97 13.94 0.67
C ALA A 150 4.38 12.61 0.17
N LYS A 151 4.65 12.32 -1.11
CA LYS A 151 4.28 11.08 -1.79
C LYS A 151 5.54 10.38 -2.30
N PRO A 152 6.36 9.84 -1.41
CA PRO A 152 7.60 9.21 -1.78
C PRO A 152 7.37 7.89 -2.51
N LYS A 153 8.39 7.46 -3.24
CA LYS A 153 8.54 6.13 -3.77
C LYS A 153 9.69 5.48 -3.00
N LEU A 154 9.36 4.54 -2.13
CA LEU A 154 10.31 3.93 -1.21
C LEU A 154 10.68 2.52 -1.65
N LEU A 155 11.88 2.10 -1.28
CA LEU A 155 12.38 0.75 -1.43
C LEU A 155 12.44 0.06 -0.07
N PHE A 156 11.88 -1.12 0.01
CA PHE A 156 11.98 -2.00 1.17
C PHE A 156 12.70 -3.29 0.82
N ARG A 157 13.46 -3.80 1.78
CA ARG A 157 13.91 -5.18 1.83
C ARG A 157 13.01 -5.96 2.79
N LEU A 158 12.43 -7.04 2.31
CA LEU A 158 11.55 -7.91 3.08
C LEU A 158 12.20 -9.30 3.20
N ASN A 159 12.35 -9.78 4.44
CA ASN A 159 12.65 -11.19 4.70
C ASN A 159 11.34 -11.90 5.04
N LEU A 160 10.87 -12.77 4.16
CA LEU A 160 9.59 -13.47 4.27
C LEU A 160 9.57 -14.49 5.42
N ALA A 161 10.70 -15.15 5.70
CA ALA A 161 10.80 -16.15 6.75
C ALA A 161 10.54 -15.55 8.15
N TYR A 162 10.89 -14.29 8.34
CA TYR A 162 10.76 -13.59 9.63
C TYR A 162 9.78 -12.44 9.60
N ASN A 163 9.11 -12.20 8.46
CA ASN A 163 8.25 -11.03 8.22
C ASN A 163 8.94 -9.70 8.62
N ARG A 164 10.23 -9.60 8.32
CA ARG A 164 11.04 -8.44 8.69
C ARG A 164 11.13 -7.48 7.51
N TRP A 165 10.58 -6.30 7.71
CA TRP A 165 10.63 -5.17 6.76
C TRP A 165 11.76 -4.22 7.15
N GLU A 166 12.52 -3.77 6.15
CA GLU A 166 13.57 -2.78 6.30
C GLU A 166 13.46 -1.75 5.18
N GLU A 167 13.26 -0.50 5.52
CA GLU A 167 13.29 0.61 4.57
C GLU A 167 14.73 0.89 4.19
N LEU A 168 15.02 0.90 2.89
CA LEU A 168 16.35 1.16 2.34
C LEU A 168 16.51 2.61 1.85
N GLY A 169 15.41 3.27 1.49
CA GLY A 169 15.43 4.65 1.01
C GLY A 169 14.50 4.88 -0.17
N TYR A 170 14.83 5.85 -1.00
CA TYR A 170 14.02 6.33 -2.11
C TYR A 170 14.32 5.56 -3.39
N LEU A 171 13.31 4.87 -3.92
CA LEU A 171 13.41 4.08 -5.15
C LEU A 171 13.45 4.99 -6.38
N ARG A 172 14.35 4.72 -7.31
CA ARG A 172 14.54 5.47 -8.56
C ARG A 172 14.70 4.52 -9.75
N LEU A 173 14.33 4.98 -10.94
CA LEU A 173 14.73 4.34 -12.19
C LEU A 173 16.20 4.68 -12.48
N LYS A 174 16.95 3.69 -12.95
CA LYS A 174 18.27 3.97 -13.55
C LYS A 174 18.07 4.83 -14.79
N GLN A 175 18.84 5.91 -14.88
CA GLN A 175 18.93 6.67 -16.11
C GLN A 175 19.62 5.78 -17.15
N GLN A 176 18.93 5.44 -18.23
CA GLN A 176 19.57 4.88 -19.39
C GLN A 176 20.49 5.98 -19.95
N ASN A 177 21.81 5.78 -19.83
CA ASN A 177 22.75 6.63 -20.55
C ASN A 177 22.39 6.52 -22.03
N ALA A 178 21.85 7.60 -22.59
CA ALA A 178 21.73 7.72 -24.02
C ALA A 178 23.14 7.68 -24.58
N HIS A 179 23.60 6.51 -25.03
CA HIS A 179 24.77 6.42 -25.88
C HIS A 179 24.48 7.23 -27.14
N THR A 180 24.91 8.47 -27.11
CA THR A 180 25.07 9.26 -28.32
C THR A 180 26.15 8.54 -29.14
N SER A 181 25.72 7.66 -30.04
CA SER A 181 26.60 7.17 -31.10
C SER A 181 26.93 8.36 -31.97
N ILE A 182 28.04 9.02 -31.66
CA ILE A 182 28.72 9.88 -32.61
C ILE A 182 29.17 8.94 -33.71
N LYS A 183 28.46 8.95 -34.83
CA LYS A 183 28.96 8.39 -36.09
C LYS A 183 29.96 9.41 -36.63
N ASP A 184 31.24 9.06 -36.59
CA ASP A 184 32.28 9.63 -37.43
C ASP A 184 32.00 9.29 -38.91
#